data_f067030bef1fcd20d028fb2a0c760935
#
_entry.id   f067030bef1fcd20d028fb2a0c760935
#
_cell.length_a   1.000
_cell.length_b   1.000
_cell.length_c   1.000
_cell.angle_alpha   90.00
_cell.angle_beta   90.00
_cell.angle_gamma   90.00
#
_symmetry.space_group_name_H-M   'P 1'
#
loop_
_entity.id
_entity.type
_entity.pdbx_description
1 polymer ?
#
loop_
_entity_poly.entity_id
_entity_poly.type
_entity_poly.pdbx_seq_one_letter_code
_entity_poly.pdbx_strand_id
1 'polypeptide(L)'
;MTQTGPTSPLPPPPTGKRMLSEQVYAHLRDAIMRGDHAPGAALKPQDLAREQGVSLAVVREALVRVVGDGLADRLPNRGFAVPAYSDRRWQEIAEARRTIEPVLLRMSVERGDVDWEARVRAAHHRLSRTPPYTPEEGEYYSEAWSEAHRLFHRALMEGCGNPVLLETFDRLWTASELARRWSTHRNPGRDGVEEHRRLEEAALARDADTATEVLVRHLTLTAEGLTAQG
;
A
#
# COMPACT_ATOMS: atom_id res chain seq x y z
N MET A 1 34.92 1.58 35.53
CA MET A 1 35.51 1.20 34.23
C MET A 1 34.37 0.88 33.29
N THR A 2 33.91 1.88 32.55
CA THR A 2 32.82 1.79 31.57
C THR A 2 33.43 1.47 30.21
N GLN A 3 33.20 0.23 29.73
CA GLN A 3 33.57 -0.16 28.35
C GLN A 3 32.53 0.42 27.39
N THR A 4 32.96 1.42 26.63
CA THR A 4 32.26 1.86 25.41
C THR A 4 32.52 0.83 24.32
N GLY A 5 31.49 0.06 23.96
CA GLY A 5 31.51 -0.84 22.82
C GLY A 5 31.68 -0.08 21.50
N PRO A 6 32.27 -0.67 20.47
CA PRO A 6 32.49 -0.04 19.19
C PRO A 6 31.15 0.27 18.51
N THR A 7 30.90 1.53 18.24
CA THR A 7 29.82 2.01 17.35
C THR A 7 30.08 1.46 15.94
N SER A 8 29.17 0.63 15.43
CA SER A 8 29.22 0.19 14.02
C SER A 8 29.24 1.41 13.10
N PRO A 9 30.12 1.47 12.11
CA PRO A 9 30.16 2.59 11.16
C PRO A 9 28.86 2.67 10.38
N LEU A 10 28.38 3.89 10.16
CA LEU A 10 27.24 4.16 9.29
C LEU A 10 27.49 3.56 7.90
N PRO A 11 26.43 2.97 7.25
CA PRO A 11 26.57 2.46 5.91
C PRO A 11 27.02 3.59 4.95
N PRO A 12 27.90 3.30 3.98
CA PRO A 12 28.36 4.30 3.03
C PRO A 12 27.17 4.91 2.26
N PRO A 13 27.27 6.18 1.82
CA PRO A 13 26.24 6.81 1.02
C PRO A 13 25.95 5.97 -0.23
N PRO A 14 24.69 5.97 -0.74
CA PRO A 14 24.30 5.14 -1.88
C PRO A 14 25.20 5.45 -3.08
N THR A 15 25.82 4.41 -3.63
CA THR A 15 26.59 4.51 -4.87
C THR A 15 25.63 4.81 -6.03
N GLY A 16 26.12 5.39 -7.13
CA GLY A 16 25.29 5.72 -8.31
C GLY A 16 24.43 4.54 -8.79
N LYS A 17 24.89 3.29 -8.65
CA LYS A 17 24.14 2.07 -8.96
C LYS A 17 22.90 1.91 -8.06
N ARG A 18 23.02 2.19 -6.76
CA ARG A 18 21.89 2.08 -5.80
C ARG A 18 20.85 3.17 -6.07
N MET A 19 21.28 4.38 -6.44
CA MET A 19 20.36 5.45 -6.86
C MET A 19 19.61 5.07 -8.14
N LEU A 20 20.28 4.47 -9.13
CA LEU A 20 19.64 4.00 -10.36
C LEU A 20 18.65 2.87 -10.10
N SER A 21 18.97 1.91 -9.23
CA SER A 21 18.05 0.84 -8.83
C SER A 21 16.80 1.39 -8.13
N GLU A 22 16.97 2.44 -7.30
CA GLU A 22 15.84 3.14 -6.66
C GLU A 22 14.94 3.83 -7.68
N GLN A 23 15.53 4.53 -8.65
CA GLN A 23 14.76 5.20 -9.73
C GLN A 23 14.00 4.18 -10.59
N VAL A 24 14.67 3.09 -10.98
CA VAL A 24 14.02 2.00 -11.74
C VAL A 24 12.90 1.37 -10.95
N TYR A 25 13.10 1.13 -9.65
CA TYR A 25 12.06 0.60 -8.76
C TYR A 25 10.85 1.55 -8.71
N ALA A 26 11.07 2.83 -8.46
CA ALA A 26 10.00 3.83 -8.41
C ALA A 26 9.22 3.88 -9.72
N HIS A 27 9.94 3.94 -10.86
CA HIS A 27 9.32 3.94 -12.19
C HIS A 27 8.48 2.68 -12.45
N LEU A 28 9.00 1.49 -12.14
CA LEU A 28 8.26 0.23 -12.32
C LEU A 28 7.03 0.15 -11.40
N ARG A 29 7.19 0.55 -10.13
CA ARG A 29 6.09 0.60 -9.19
C ARG A 29 4.96 1.49 -9.72
N ASP A 30 5.29 2.70 -10.14
CA ASP A 30 4.32 3.66 -10.63
C ASP A 30 3.67 3.20 -11.94
N ALA A 31 4.43 2.61 -12.88
CA ALA A 31 3.91 2.03 -14.12
C ALA A 31 2.93 0.87 -13.85
N ILE A 32 3.27 -0.03 -12.93
CA ILE A 32 2.37 -1.13 -12.54
C ILE A 32 1.11 -0.57 -11.87
N MET A 33 1.28 0.39 -10.98
CA MET A 33 0.15 1.00 -10.26
C MET A 33 -0.77 1.81 -11.17
N ARG A 34 -0.26 2.43 -12.25
CA ARG A 34 -1.09 3.08 -13.28
C ARG A 34 -1.78 2.12 -14.23
N GLY A 35 -1.37 0.83 -14.26
CA GLY A 35 -1.89 -0.15 -15.18
C GLY A 35 -1.20 -0.17 -16.56
N ASP A 36 -0.04 0.49 -16.70
CA ASP A 36 0.78 0.44 -17.93
C ASP A 36 1.24 -1.00 -18.22
N HIS A 37 1.29 -1.84 -17.20
CA HIS A 37 1.49 -3.27 -17.30
C HIS A 37 0.24 -4.01 -16.84
N ALA A 38 -0.41 -4.70 -17.77
CA ALA A 38 -1.64 -5.46 -17.50
C ALA A 38 -1.40 -6.62 -16.48
N PRO A 39 -2.44 -7.07 -15.74
CA PRO A 39 -2.36 -8.27 -14.93
C PRO A 39 -1.81 -9.46 -15.71
N GLY A 40 -0.83 -10.17 -15.15
CA GLY A 40 -0.15 -11.30 -15.78
C GLY A 40 0.90 -10.92 -16.84
N ALA A 41 1.09 -9.64 -17.14
CA ALA A 41 2.10 -9.20 -18.10
C ALA A 41 3.51 -9.55 -17.66
N ALA A 42 4.31 -10.09 -18.59
CA ALA A 42 5.71 -10.41 -18.33
C ALA A 42 6.56 -9.14 -18.18
N LEU A 43 7.32 -9.05 -17.11
CA LEU A 43 8.31 -8.01 -16.87
C LEU A 43 9.69 -8.58 -17.27
N LYS A 44 10.09 -8.32 -18.52
CA LYS A 44 11.35 -8.85 -19.08
C LYS A 44 12.52 -7.95 -18.72
N PRO A 45 13.50 -8.41 -17.90
CA PRO A 45 14.58 -7.55 -17.44
C PRO A 45 15.43 -6.94 -18.57
N GLN A 46 15.61 -7.66 -19.69
CA GLN A 46 16.37 -7.16 -20.83
C GLN A 46 15.67 -6.00 -21.56
N ASP A 47 14.34 -6.09 -21.71
CA ASP A 47 13.55 -5.06 -22.37
C ASP A 47 13.52 -3.80 -21.50
N LEU A 48 13.24 -3.94 -20.20
CA LEU A 48 13.26 -2.86 -19.23
C LEU A 48 14.63 -2.18 -19.13
N ALA A 49 15.73 -2.94 -19.18
CA ALA A 49 17.08 -2.39 -19.17
C ALA A 49 17.37 -1.52 -20.40
N ARG A 50 16.90 -1.96 -21.56
CA ARG A 50 17.02 -1.21 -22.82
C ARG A 50 16.17 0.06 -22.81
N GLU A 51 14.91 -0.04 -22.38
CA GLU A 51 13.97 1.08 -22.32
C GLU A 51 14.44 2.18 -21.37
N GLN A 52 15.01 1.80 -20.22
CA GLN A 52 15.45 2.77 -19.21
C GLN A 52 16.92 3.15 -19.32
N GLY A 53 17.66 2.60 -20.29
CA GLY A 53 19.07 2.93 -20.50
C GLY A 53 20.00 2.54 -19.35
N VAL A 54 19.66 1.47 -18.59
CA VAL A 54 20.40 1.00 -17.43
C VAL A 54 20.92 -0.43 -17.60
N SER A 55 21.83 -0.86 -16.72
CA SER A 55 22.30 -2.25 -16.77
C SER A 55 21.24 -3.25 -16.30
N LEU A 56 21.32 -4.48 -16.85
CA LEU A 56 20.47 -5.60 -16.46
C LEU A 56 20.52 -5.90 -14.94
N ALA A 57 21.68 -5.65 -14.32
CA ALA A 57 21.85 -5.87 -12.88
C ALA A 57 21.03 -4.87 -12.05
N VAL A 58 20.95 -3.61 -12.48
CA VAL A 58 20.13 -2.55 -11.85
C VAL A 58 18.65 -2.92 -11.93
N VAL A 59 18.18 -3.34 -13.11
CA VAL A 59 16.78 -3.73 -13.28
C VAL A 59 16.42 -4.96 -12.45
N ARG A 60 17.29 -5.97 -12.40
CA ARG A 60 17.03 -7.16 -11.57
C ARG A 60 16.95 -6.84 -10.09
N GLU A 61 17.79 -5.93 -9.60
CA GLU A 61 17.73 -5.45 -8.22
C GLU A 61 16.42 -4.72 -7.93
N ALA A 62 15.98 -3.84 -8.83
CA ALA A 62 14.69 -3.17 -8.72
C ALA A 62 13.52 -4.16 -8.75
N LEU A 63 13.52 -5.13 -9.67
CA LEU A 63 12.47 -6.17 -9.76
C LEU A 63 12.39 -7.06 -8.52
N VAL A 64 13.52 -7.37 -7.87
CA VAL A 64 13.49 -8.11 -6.59
C VAL A 64 12.74 -7.32 -5.52
N ARG A 65 12.90 -6.00 -5.48
CA ARG A 65 12.14 -5.13 -4.55
C ARG A 65 10.67 -5.06 -4.92
N VAL A 66 10.35 -4.90 -6.21
CA VAL A 66 8.96 -4.92 -6.73
C VAL A 66 8.26 -6.22 -6.34
N VAL A 67 8.96 -7.37 -6.38
CA VAL A 67 8.46 -8.66 -5.87
C VAL A 67 8.28 -8.63 -4.35
N GLY A 68 9.22 -8.05 -3.62
CA GLY A 68 9.14 -7.90 -2.16
C GLY A 68 7.88 -7.14 -1.71
N ASP A 69 7.44 -6.17 -2.51
CA ASP A 69 6.25 -5.35 -2.25
C ASP A 69 4.95 -5.98 -2.80
N GLY A 70 5.02 -7.17 -3.41
CA GLY A 70 3.84 -7.86 -3.97
C GLY A 70 3.32 -7.28 -5.28
N LEU A 71 4.09 -6.38 -5.92
CA LEU A 71 3.76 -5.77 -7.23
C LEU A 71 4.17 -6.63 -8.42
N ALA A 72 5.01 -7.63 -8.22
CA ALA A 72 5.37 -8.63 -9.22
C ALA A 72 5.53 -10.00 -8.58
N ASP A 73 5.32 -11.03 -9.38
CA ASP A 73 5.63 -12.42 -9.06
C ASP A 73 6.92 -12.84 -9.74
N ARG A 74 7.74 -13.62 -9.04
CA ARG A 74 8.89 -14.29 -9.64
C ARG A 74 8.44 -15.64 -10.18
N LEU A 75 8.50 -15.81 -11.51
CA LEU A 75 8.13 -17.05 -12.17
C LEU A 75 9.37 -17.95 -12.32
N PRO A 76 9.33 -19.22 -11.85
CA PRO A 76 10.45 -20.15 -12.04
C PRO A 76 10.79 -20.29 -13.54
N ASN A 77 12.05 -20.06 -13.88
CA ASN A 77 12.58 -20.12 -15.26
C ASN A 77 11.94 -19.18 -16.29
N ARG A 78 11.03 -18.28 -15.88
CA ARG A 78 10.31 -17.35 -16.78
C ARG A 78 10.52 -15.88 -16.45
N GLY A 79 11.28 -15.57 -15.40
CA GLY A 79 11.58 -14.19 -15.00
C GLY A 79 10.54 -13.61 -14.04
N PHE A 80 9.96 -12.46 -14.38
CA PHE A 80 9.03 -11.72 -13.54
C PHE A 80 7.76 -11.41 -14.32
N ALA A 81 6.64 -11.29 -13.61
CA ALA A 81 5.37 -10.86 -14.18
C ALA A 81 4.59 -10.02 -13.16
N VAL A 82 3.73 -9.15 -13.64
CA VAL A 82 2.69 -8.52 -12.80
C VAL A 82 1.78 -9.63 -12.28
N PRO A 83 1.33 -9.61 -11.02
CA PRO A 83 0.41 -10.62 -10.50
C PRO A 83 -0.84 -10.73 -11.39
N ALA A 84 -1.28 -11.95 -11.67
CA ALA A 84 -2.53 -12.15 -12.38
C ALA A 84 -3.70 -11.79 -11.47
N TYR A 85 -4.69 -11.09 -12.02
CA TYR A 85 -5.95 -10.87 -11.30
C TYR A 85 -6.68 -12.19 -11.15
N SER A 86 -7.19 -12.48 -9.94
CA SER A 86 -8.16 -13.53 -9.71
C SER A 86 -9.01 -13.19 -8.49
N ASP A 87 -10.30 -13.50 -8.55
CA ASP A 87 -11.24 -13.29 -7.44
C ASP A 87 -10.78 -14.01 -6.18
N ARG A 88 -10.27 -15.23 -6.33
CA ARG A 88 -9.72 -16.00 -5.22
C ARG A 88 -8.58 -15.25 -4.53
N ARG A 89 -7.62 -14.75 -5.29
CA ARG A 89 -6.48 -13.98 -4.76
C ARG A 89 -6.95 -12.74 -4.03
N TRP A 90 -7.94 -12.05 -4.61
CA TRP A 90 -8.55 -10.89 -3.99
C TRP A 90 -9.22 -11.22 -2.64
N GLN A 91 -9.99 -12.32 -2.59
CA GLN A 91 -10.61 -12.78 -1.33
C GLN A 91 -9.57 -13.12 -0.26
N GLU A 92 -8.48 -13.79 -0.62
CA GLU A 92 -7.38 -14.12 0.27
C GLU A 92 -6.71 -12.85 0.84
N ILE A 93 -6.49 -11.81 0.02
CA ILE A 93 -5.96 -10.51 0.45
C ILE A 93 -6.95 -9.81 1.40
N ALA A 94 -8.23 -9.77 1.04
CA ALA A 94 -9.26 -9.14 1.85
C ALA A 94 -9.43 -9.82 3.22
N GLU A 95 -9.35 -11.14 3.27
CA GLU A 95 -9.36 -11.91 4.51
C GLU A 95 -8.14 -11.59 5.39
N ALA A 96 -6.94 -11.58 4.81
CA ALA A 96 -5.72 -11.22 5.52
C ALA A 96 -5.79 -9.81 6.10
N ARG A 97 -6.31 -8.84 5.35
CA ARG A 97 -6.53 -7.46 5.82
C ARG A 97 -7.50 -7.41 7.00
N ARG A 98 -8.66 -8.06 6.88
CA ARG A 98 -9.66 -8.11 7.98
C ARG A 98 -9.14 -8.82 9.23
N THR A 99 -8.14 -9.70 9.09
CA THR A 99 -7.53 -10.40 10.23
C THR A 99 -6.47 -9.54 10.91
N ILE A 100 -5.62 -8.86 10.15
CA ILE A 100 -4.42 -8.21 10.67
C ILE A 100 -4.67 -6.73 11.03
N GLU A 101 -5.36 -5.97 10.17
CA GLU A 101 -5.50 -4.54 10.35
C GLU A 101 -6.29 -4.13 11.62
N PRO A 102 -7.37 -4.84 12.03
CA PRO A 102 -8.04 -4.52 13.30
C PRO A 102 -7.14 -4.70 14.52
N VAL A 103 -6.23 -5.67 14.50
CA VAL A 103 -5.25 -5.87 15.57
C VAL A 103 -4.28 -4.69 15.65
N LEU A 104 -3.76 -4.23 14.50
CA LEU A 104 -2.87 -3.07 14.45
C LEU A 104 -3.58 -1.81 14.91
N LEU A 105 -4.82 -1.61 14.46
CA LEU A 105 -5.60 -0.43 14.84
C LEU A 105 -5.87 -0.42 16.35
N ARG A 106 -6.28 -1.53 16.94
CA ARG A 106 -6.47 -1.65 18.38
C ARG A 106 -5.19 -1.29 19.15
N MET A 107 -4.07 -1.88 18.75
CA MET A 107 -2.76 -1.55 19.35
C MET A 107 -2.44 -0.06 19.20
N SER A 108 -2.78 0.54 18.07
CA SER A 108 -2.53 1.97 17.80
C SER A 108 -3.40 2.86 18.68
N VAL A 109 -4.67 2.54 18.83
CA VAL A 109 -5.60 3.29 19.69
C VAL A 109 -5.18 3.19 21.15
N GLU A 110 -4.72 2.02 21.60
CA GLU A 110 -4.29 1.80 22.99
C GLU A 110 -2.93 2.46 23.33
N ARG A 111 -2.01 2.55 22.37
CA ARG A 111 -0.60 2.92 22.60
C ARG A 111 -0.21 4.27 22.00
N GLY A 112 -0.95 4.76 21.03
CA GLY A 112 -0.64 6.00 20.33
C GLY A 112 -0.58 7.19 21.29
N ASP A 113 0.30 8.13 21.03
CA ASP A 113 0.47 9.37 21.76
C ASP A 113 -0.27 10.54 21.07
N VAL A 114 -0.14 11.75 21.63
CA VAL A 114 -0.72 12.97 21.06
C VAL A 114 -0.16 13.26 19.65
N ASP A 115 1.10 12.93 19.39
CA ASP A 115 1.70 13.11 18.09
C ASP A 115 1.08 12.14 17.06
N TRP A 116 0.77 10.90 17.47
CA TRP A 116 0.01 9.99 16.64
C TRP A 116 -1.39 10.54 16.31
N GLU A 117 -2.12 11.05 17.29
CA GLU A 117 -3.44 11.68 17.06
C GLU A 117 -3.34 12.84 16.07
N ALA A 118 -2.33 13.69 16.21
CA ALA A 118 -2.10 14.80 15.28
C ALA A 118 -1.83 14.30 13.85
N ARG A 119 -1.06 13.24 13.68
CA ARG A 119 -0.81 12.62 12.37
C ARG A 119 -2.08 12.02 11.76
N VAL A 120 -2.89 11.31 12.54
CA VAL A 120 -4.17 10.76 12.07
C VAL A 120 -5.09 11.87 11.59
N ARG A 121 -5.25 12.93 12.38
CA ARG A 121 -6.08 14.08 12.02
C ARG A 121 -5.59 14.79 10.77
N ALA A 122 -4.29 15.05 10.66
CA ALA A 122 -3.71 15.68 9.47
C ALA A 122 -3.88 14.84 8.21
N ALA A 123 -3.71 13.52 8.31
CA ALA A 123 -3.89 12.59 7.19
C ALA A 123 -5.36 12.51 6.75
N HIS A 124 -6.31 12.44 7.70
CA HIS A 124 -7.74 12.47 7.38
C HIS A 124 -8.15 13.81 6.77
N HIS A 125 -7.68 14.93 7.30
CA HIS A 125 -7.96 16.24 6.74
C HIS A 125 -7.50 16.32 5.28
N ARG A 126 -6.29 15.82 4.96
CA ARG A 126 -5.80 15.76 3.57
C ARG A 126 -6.71 14.90 2.70
N LEU A 127 -7.06 13.69 3.15
CA LEU A 127 -7.94 12.77 2.43
C LEU A 127 -9.29 13.42 2.12
N SER A 128 -9.93 14.04 3.11
CA SER A 128 -11.24 14.66 2.97
C SER A 128 -11.27 15.87 2.02
N ARG A 129 -10.08 16.47 1.75
CA ARG A 129 -9.93 17.62 0.85
C ARG A 129 -9.42 17.25 -0.54
N THR A 130 -9.05 15.98 -0.76
CA THR A 130 -8.55 15.51 -2.05
C THR A 130 -9.70 14.88 -2.85
N PRO A 131 -10.01 15.37 -4.04
CA PRO A 131 -11.07 14.79 -4.88
C PRO A 131 -10.77 13.33 -5.23
N PRO A 132 -11.73 12.42 -5.06
CA PRO A 132 -11.54 11.01 -5.40
C PRO A 132 -11.43 10.76 -6.92
N TYR A 133 -11.99 11.64 -7.71
CA TYR A 133 -12.02 11.53 -9.17
C TYR A 133 -11.67 12.87 -9.80
N THR A 134 -10.94 12.82 -10.91
CA THR A 134 -10.66 13.99 -11.75
C THR A 134 -11.09 13.71 -13.18
N PRO A 135 -11.40 14.75 -13.99
CA PRO A 135 -11.78 14.56 -15.40
C PRO A 135 -10.70 13.84 -16.22
N GLU A 136 -9.42 14.04 -15.87
CA GLU A 136 -8.27 13.49 -16.58
C GLU A 136 -8.12 12.00 -16.36
N GLU A 137 -8.49 11.50 -15.17
CA GLU A 137 -8.35 10.10 -14.74
C GLU A 137 -9.64 9.29 -14.97
N GLY A 138 -10.71 9.95 -15.42
CA GLY A 138 -11.95 9.31 -15.82
C GLY A 138 -12.67 8.58 -14.68
N GLU A 139 -12.86 7.26 -14.82
CA GLU A 139 -13.59 6.45 -13.85
C GLU A 139 -12.73 5.92 -12.70
N TYR A 140 -11.42 6.08 -12.77
CA TYR A 140 -10.50 5.61 -11.74
C TYR A 140 -10.35 6.62 -10.61
N TYR A 141 -9.95 6.14 -9.44
CA TYR A 141 -9.56 7.04 -8.36
C TYR A 141 -8.31 7.82 -8.74
N SER A 142 -8.30 9.12 -8.43
CA SER A 142 -7.14 9.96 -8.67
C SER A 142 -5.91 9.46 -7.91
N GLU A 143 -4.73 9.64 -8.50
CA GLU A 143 -3.47 9.26 -7.84
C GLU A 143 -3.28 10.03 -6.53
N ALA A 144 -3.62 11.32 -6.52
CA ALA A 144 -3.57 12.15 -5.32
C ALA A 144 -4.49 11.64 -4.20
N TRP A 145 -5.70 11.20 -4.55
CA TRP A 145 -6.62 10.62 -3.58
C TRP A 145 -6.13 9.26 -3.10
N SER A 146 -5.65 8.41 -3.99
CA SER A 146 -5.12 7.08 -3.64
C SER A 146 -3.95 7.19 -2.66
N GLU A 147 -3.07 8.15 -2.85
CA GLU A 147 -1.97 8.39 -1.92
C GLU A 147 -2.46 8.97 -0.58
N ALA A 148 -3.38 9.94 -0.59
CA ALA A 148 -3.95 10.48 0.63
C ALA A 148 -4.71 9.40 1.43
N HIS A 149 -5.42 8.51 0.75
CA HIS A 149 -6.14 7.38 1.33
C HIS A 149 -5.16 6.37 1.97
N ARG A 150 -4.07 6.05 1.27
CA ARG A 150 -3.00 5.21 1.80
C ARG A 150 -2.38 5.81 3.08
N LEU A 151 -2.04 7.09 3.03
CA LEU A 151 -1.44 7.79 4.16
C LEU A 151 -2.36 7.86 5.38
N PHE A 152 -3.65 8.04 5.18
CA PHE A 152 -4.62 8.02 6.27
C PHE A 152 -4.69 6.65 6.97
N HIS A 153 -4.89 5.58 6.21
CA HIS A 153 -4.91 4.24 6.79
C HIS A 153 -3.59 3.86 7.44
N ARG A 154 -2.47 4.29 6.84
CA ARG A 154 -1.14 4.04 7.41
C ARG A 154 -0.93 4.78 8.74
N ALA A 155 -1.38 6.04 8.82
CA ALA A 155 -1.33 6.83 10.05
C ALA A 155 -2.13 6.19 11.19
N LEU A 156 -3.32 5.65 10.88
CA LEU A 156 -4.13 4.91 11.86
C LEU A 156 -3.36 3.74 12.50
N MET A 157 -2.52 3.03 11.73
CA MET A 157 -1.78 1.85 12.18
C MET A 157 -0.47 2.19 12.90
N GLU A 158 0.09 3.39 12.73
CA GLU A 158 1.43 3.76 13.23
C GLU A 158 1.58 3.71 14.75
N GLY A 159 0.51 4.01 15.48
CA GLY A 159 0.50 3.95 16.94
C GLY A 159 0.77 2.54 17.50
N CYS A 160 0.65 1.47 16.70
CA CYS A 160 0.96 0.11 17.16
C CYS A 160 2.42 -0.06 17.59
N GLY A 161 3.34 0.79 17.10
CA GLY A 161 4.75 0.81 17.48
C GLY A 161 5.54 -0.44 17.06
N ASN A 162 5.01 -1.24 16.12
CA ASN A 162 5.66 -2.47 15.66
C ASN A 162 5.97 -2.38 14.16
N PRO A 163 7.24 -2.14 13.77
CA PRO A 163 7.62 -1.97 12.38
C PRO A 163 7.36 -3.22 11.51
N VAL A 164 7.48 -4.42 12.06
CA VAL A 164 7.23 -5.68 11.30
C VAL A 164 5.76 -5.82 10.91
N LEU A 165 4.85 -5.46 11.83
CA LEU A 165 3.42 -5.44 11.53
C LEU A 165 3.08 -4.35 10.50
N LEU A 166 3.73 -3.20 10.60
CA LEU A 166 3.55 -2.10 9.65
C LEU A 166 4.05 -2.45 8.24
N GLU A 167 5.17 -3.16 8.11
CA GLU A 167 5.63 -3.71 6.84
C GLU A 167 4.62 -4.71 6.25
N THR A 168 3.99 -5.54 7.10
CA THR A 168 2.93 -6.46 6.68
C THR A 168 1.71 -5.71 6.17
N PHE A 169 1.29 -4.66 6.89
CA PHE A 169 0.23 -3.75 6.45
C PHE A 169 0.56 -3.15 5.07
N ASP A 170 1.75 -2.58 4.88
CA ASP A 170 2.15 -1.92 3.63
C ASP A 170 2.11 -2.90 2.44
N ARG A 171 2.49 -4.16 2.62
CA ARG A 171 2.39 -5.21 1.60
C ARG A 171 0.94 -5.57 1.26
N LEU A 172 0.10 -5.76 2.27
CA LEU A 172 -1.32 -6.07 2.07
C LEU A 172 -2.05 -4.90 1.42
N TRP A 173 -1.70 -3.67 1.82
CA TRP A 173 -2.21 -2.46 1.20
C TRP A 173 -1.88 -2.42 -0.29
N THR A 174 -0.61 -2.60 -0.65
CA THR A 174 -0.15 -2.57 -2.04
C THR A 174 -0.86 -3.62 -2.90
N ALA A 175 -0.98 -4.86 -2.41
CA ALA A 175 -1.70 -5.92 -3.11
C ALA A 175 -3.20 -5.61 -3.28
N SER A 176 -3.83 -5.02 -2.27
CA SER A 176 -5.22 -4.57 -2.32
C SER A 176 -5.43 -3.39 -3.28
N GLU A 177 -4.50 -2.45 -3.32
CA GLU A 177 -4.56 -1.29 -4.20
C GLU A 177 -4.49 -1.70 -5.68
N LEU A 178 -3.62 -2.66 -6.02
CA LEU A 178 -3.58 -3.26 -7.36
C LEU A 178 -4.94 -3.85 -7.75
N ALA A 179 -5.53 -4.68 -6.89
CA ALA A 179 -6.83 -5.29 -7.15
C ALA A 179 -7.92 -4.21 -7.33
N ARG A 180 -7.90 -3.17 -6.50
CA ARG A 180 -8.84 -2.05 -6.57
C ARG A 180 -8.72 -1.25 -7.87
N ARG A 181 -7.50 -1.04 -8.37
CA ARG A 181 -7.25 -0.33 -9.64
C ARG A 181 -7.64 -1.14 -10.87
N TRP A 182 -7.53 -2.47 -10.79
CA TRP A 182 -7.95 -3.35 -11.89
C TRP A 182 -9.45 -3.64 -11.92
N SER A 183 -10.17 -3.34 -10.83
CA SER A 183 -11.60 -3.43 -10.81
C SER A 183 -12.20 -2.11 -11.27
N THR A 184 -12.95 -2.12 -12.35
CA THR A 184 -13.61 -0.95 -12.93
C THR A 184 -14.88 -0.53 -12.15
N HIS A 185 -15.12 -1.09 -10.96
CA HIS A 185 -16.41 -0.98 -10.31
C HIS A 185 -16.42 0.02 -9.18
N ARG A 186 -17.22 1.04 -9.37
CA ARG A 186 -17.68 1.95 -8.33
C ARG A 186 -18.87 1.31 -7.60
N ASN A 187 -18.86 1.35 -6.29
CA ASN A 187 -20.07 1.10 -5.52
C ASN A 187 -20.81 2.43 -5.31
N PRO A 188 -21.76 2.81 -6.17
CA PRO A 188 -22.36 4.15 -6.18
C PRO A 188 -23.20 4.47 -4.94
N GLY A 189 -23.50 3.47 -4.11
CA GLY A 189 -24.26 3.64 -2.86
C GLY A 189 -23.39 3.72 -1.62
N ARG A 190 -22.06 3.68 -1.75
CA ARG A 190 -21.14 3.69 -0.61
C ARG A 190 -20.67 5.09 -0.27
N ASP A 191 -20.87 5.51 0.97
CA ASP A 191 -20.31 6.75 1.51
C ASP A 191 -18.96 6.50 2.18
N GLY A 192 -17.91 6.38 1.37
CA GLY A 192 -16.55 6.17 1.86
C GLY A 192 -16.03 7.36 2.67
N VAL A 193 -16.52 8.57 2.44
CA VAL A 193 -16.14 9.77 3.20
C VAL A 193 -16.62 9.65 4.62
N GLU A 194 -17.88 9.27 4.81
CA GLU A 194 -18.46 9.08 6.14
C GLU A 194 -17.82 7.90 6.88
N GLU A 195 -17.46 6.82 6.18
CA GLU A 195 -16.74 5.70 6.80
C GLU A 195 -15.38 6.14 7.35
N HIS A 196 -14.60 6.92 6.60
CA HIS A 196 -13.31 7.44 7.06
C HIS A 196 -13.43 8.44 8.21
N ARG A 197 -14.46 9.29 8.19
CA ARG A 197 -14.75 10.23 9.28
C ARG A 197 -15.04 9.47 10.58
N ARG A 198 -15.91 8.47 10.54
CA ARG A 198 -16.24 7.64 11.72
C ARG A 198 -15.03 6.88 12.25
N LEU A 199 -14.17 6.41 11.36
CA LEU A 199 -12.95 5.71 11.73
C LEU A 199 -11.96 6.63 12.45
N GLU A 200 -11.77 7.87 11.96
CA GLU A 200 -10.98 8.88 12.64
C GLU A 200 -11.55 9.20 14.03
N GLU A 201 -12.86 9.49 14.11
CA GLU A 201 -13.53 9.86 15.35
C GLU A 201 -13.37 8.78 16.42
N ALA A 202 -13.62 7.51 16.08
CA ALA A 202 -13.49 6.42 17.04
C ALA A 202 -12.02 6.23 17.48
N ALA A 203 -11.06 6.34 16.56
CA ALA A 203 -9.65 6.23 16.87
C ALA A 203 -9.18 7.33 17.82
N LEU A 204 -9.57 8.59 17.58
CA LEU A 204 -9.20 9.73 18.41
C LEU A 204 -9.98 9.79 19.74
N ALA A 205 -11.17 9.21 19.80
CA ALA A 205 -11.92 9.01 21.05
C ALA A 205 -11.33 7.89 21.93
N ARG A 206 -10.29 7.20 21.46
CA ARG A 206 -9.69 6.01 22.13
C ARG A 206 -10.67 4.85 22.31
N ASP A 207 -11.72 4.80 21.48
CA ASP A 207 -12.66 3.69 21.44
C ASP A 207 -12.18 2.61 20.45
N ALA A 208 -11.34 1.71 20.96
CA ALA A 208 -10.72 0.66 20.14
C ALA A 208 -11.77 -0.33 19.60
N ASP A 209 -12.85 -0.58 20.32
CA ASP A 209 -13.89 -1.51 19.89
C ASP A 209 -14.67 -0.93 18.71
N THR A 210 -15.16 0.29 18.82
CA THR A 210 -15.84 0.98 17.71
C THR A 210 -14.89 1.19 16.52
N ALA A 211 -13.63 1.59 16.75
CA ALA A 211 -12.67 1.80 15.67
C ALA A 211 -12.43 0.50 14.86
N THR A 212 -12.26 -0.62 15.55
CA THR A 212 -12.03 -1.92 14.88
C THR A 212 -13.27 -2.43 14.17
N GLU A 213 -14.47 -2.24 14.74
CA GLU A 213 -15.73 -2.59 14.08
C GLU A 213 -15.95 -1.79 12.78
N VAL A 214 -15.74 -0.47 12.84
CA VAL A 214 -15.84 0.41 11.65
C VAL A 214 -14.83 -0.01 10.59
N LEU A 215 -13.59 -0.32 10.98
CA LEU A 215 -12.57 -0.76 10.05
C LEU A 215 -12.94 -2.09 9.36
N VAL A 216 -13.38 -3.09 10.13
CA VAL A 216 -13.79 -4.39 9.57
C VAL A 216 -14.92 -4.21 8.56
N ARG A 217 -15.93 -3.39 8.90
CA ARG A 217 -17.04 -3.08 8.00
C ARG A 217 -16.53 -2.38 6.72
N HIS A 218 -15.66 -1.38 6.85
CA HIS A 218 -15.03 -0.68 5.73
C HIS A 218 -14.30 -1.62 4.79
N LEU A 219 -13.49 -2.54 5.32
CA LEU A 219 -12.76 -3.54 4.54
C LEU A 219 -13.68 -4.55 3.86
N THR A 220 -14.78 -4.94 4.53
CA THR A 220 -15.78 -5.86 3.98
C THR A 220 -16.50 -5.24 2.79
N LEU A 221 -17.01 -4.01 2.94
CA LEU A 221 -17.66 -3.28 1.85
C LEU A 221 -16.73 -3.04 0.65
N THR A 222 -15.44 -2.84 0.93
CA THR A 222 -14.42 -2.73 -0.13
C THR A 222 -14.26 -4.06 -0.88
N ALA A 223 -14.23 -5.19 -0.16
CA ALA A 223 -14.08 -6.51 -0.76
C ALA A 223 -15.32 -6.89 -1.61
N GLU A 224 -16.51 -6.65 -1.10
CA GLU A 224 -17.77 -6.94 -1.79
C GLU A 224 -17.92 -6.11 -3.07
N GLY A 225 -17.56 -4.84 -3.03
CA GLY A 225 -17.62 -3.95 -4.20
C GLY A 225 -16.72 -4.38 -5.36
N LEU A 226 -15.72 -5.23 -5.10
CA LEU A 226 -14.79 -5.73 -6.12
C LEU A 226 -15.18 -7.12 -6.68
N THR A 227 -16.05 -7.85 -5.99
CA THR A 227 -16.48 -9.21 -6.38
C THR A 227 -17.87 -9.26 -7.02
N ALA A 228 -18.62 -8.17 -7.01
CA ALA A 228 -20.04 -8.15 -7.40
C ALA A 228 -20.32 -8.34 -8.90
N GLN A 229 -19.33 -8.76 -9.72
CA GLN A 229 -19.49 -8.99 -11.16
C GLN A 229 -18.71 -10.23 -11.64
N GLY A 230 -19.11 -11.39 -11.18
CA GLY A 230 -18.83 -12.66 -11.82
C GLY A 230 -20.03 -13.08 -12.68
#